data_92ea5257b01942ee5558bf46296d2d6a
#
_entry.id   92ea5257b01942ee5558bf46296d2d6a
#
_cell.length_a   1.000
_cell.length_b   1.000
_cell.length_c   1.000
_cell.angle_alpha   90.00
_cell.angle_beta   90.00
_cell.angle_gamma   90.00
#
_symmetry.space_group_name_H-M   'P 1'
#
loop_
_entity.id
_entity.type
_entity.pdbx_description
1 polymer ?
#
loop_
_entity_poly.entity_id
_entity_poly.type
_entity_poly.pdbx_seq_one_letter_code
_entity_poly.pdbx_strand_id
1 'polypeptide(L)'
;MTTTSPSTVDAATLRELIAAGRAPRMLDVRTPGEFEAAHVAGAYNVPLDLLREHREELRHHLDEDVVLICRSGARASQAEQALAAVGLPNLKVLDGGMLAWQATNAPVNRGRPRWDLERQVRLVAGSIVLAAVVGSAWVPGLKWVAGAIGAGLTVAAVSNTCAMGMLLSRLPYNRGASCDLDTVVGQLRDAGRRA
;
A
#
# COMPACT_ATOMS: atom_id res chain seq x y z
N MET A 1 -4.87 -4.01 30.28
CA MET A 1 -4.86 -3.35 28.96
C MET A 1 -6.13 -3.77 28.26
N THR A 2 -7.15 -2.95 28.29
CA THR A 2 -8.43 -3.19 27.59
C THR A 2 -8.19 -2.95 26.11
N THR A 3 -8.08 -4.00 25.32
CA THR A 3 -8.12 -3.93 23.87
C THR A 3 -9.53 -3.55 23.45
N THR A 4 -9.79 -2.25 23.33
CA THR A 4 -11.03 -1.77 22.69
C THR A 4 -10.97 -2.20 21.24
N SER A 5 -11.97 -2.97 20.78
CA SER A 5 -12.10 -3.31 19.36
C SER A 5 -12.20 -2.00 18.56
N PRO A 6 -11.51 -1.86 17.43
CA PRO A 6 -11.58 -0.67 16.62
C PRO A 6 -13.02 -0.37 16.20
N SER A 7 -13.41 0.89 16.23
CA SER A 7 -14.69 1.33 15.68
C SER A 7 -14.70 1.04 14.17
N THR A 8 -15.72 0.33 13.66
CA THR A 8 -15.81 -0.03 12.26
C THR A 8 -16.96 0.69 11.57
N VAL A 9 -16.83 0.89 10.28
CA VAL A 9 -17.89 1.35 9.37
C VAL A 9 -17.98 0.36 8.20
N ASP A 10 -19.17 -0.07 7.85
CA ASP A 10 -19.37 -0.94 6.69
C ASP A 10 -19.37 -0.14 5.38
N ALA A 11 -19.18 -0.87 4.26
CA ALA A 11 -19.05 -0.25 2.94
C ALA A 11 -20.36 0.42 2.47
N ALA A 12 -21.53 -0.06 2.90
CA ALA A 12 -22.81 0.52 2.52
C ALA A 12 -23.01 1.86 3.21
N THR A 13 -22.79 1.93 4.52
CA THR A 13 -22.85 3.16 5.31
C THR A 13 -21.86 4.21 4.80
N LEU A 14 -20.61 3.82 4.52
CA LEU A 14 -19.62 4.76 3.97
C LEU A 14 -20.06 5.29 2.61
N ARG A 15 -20.61 4.45 1.74
CA ARG A 15 -21.14 4.87 0.43
C ARG A 15 -22.29 5.88 0.58
N GLU A 16 -23.20 5.67 1.53
CA GLU A 16 -24.29 6.58 1.82
C GLU A 16 -23.78 7.94 2.32
N LEU A 17 -22.78 7.96 3.19
CA LEU A 17 -22.14 9.18 3.67
C LEU A 17 -21.52 9.97 2.52
N ILE A 18 -20.79 9.28 1.62
CA ILE A 18 -20.21 9.91 0.42
C ILE A 18 -21.29 10.47 -0.50
N ALA A 19 -22.36 9.71 -0.76
CA ALA A 19 -23.45 10.13 -1.62
C ALA A 19 -24.22 11.34 -1.04
N ALA A 20 -24.31 11.44 0.28
CA ALA A 20 -24.93 12.56 1.00
C ALA A 20 -24.05 13.82 1.09
N GLY A 21 -22.83 13.81 0.52
CA GLY A 21 -21.87 14.92 0.63
C GLY A 21 -21.26 15.08 2.04
N ARG A 22 -21.37 14.06 2.88
CA ARG A 22 -20.83 14.01 4.26
C ARG A 22 -19.68 12.99 4.38
N ALA A 23 -18.86 12.90 3.35
CA ALA A 23 -17.75 11.99 3.32
C ALA A 23 -16.76 12.30 4.46
N PRO A 24 -16.43 11.31 5.31
CA PRO A 24 -15.36 11.48 6.29
C PRO A 24 -14.00 11.56 5.58
N ARG A 25 -12.95 11.95 6.30
CA ARG A 25 -11.59 11.87 5.78
C ARG A 25 -11.18 10.41 5.58
N MET A 26 -10.92 10.01 4.36
CA MET A 26 -10.57 8.62 4.02
C MET A 26 -9.07 8.49 3.79
N LEU A 27 -8.40 7.65 4.60
CA LEU A 27 -6.98 7.35 4.49
C LEU A 27 -6.78 5.90 4.05
N ASP A 28 -6.24 5.70 2.86
CA ASP A 28 -5.89 4.38 2.36
C ASP A 28 -4.44 4.06 2.76
N VAL A 29 -4.28 3.10 3.69
CA VAL A 29 -2.99 2.71 4.26
C VAL A 29 -2.30 1.58 3.48
N ARG A 30 -2.73 1.35 2.24
CA ARG A 30 -2.08 0.40 1.33
C ARG A 30 -0.86 1.02 0.66
N THR A 31 -0.12 0.18 -0.05
CA THR A 31 1.00 0.66 -0.87
C THR A 31 0.52 1.60 -1.98
N PRO A 32 1.38 2.53 -2.47
CA PRO A 32 1.02 3.40 -3.58
C PRO A 32 0.58 2.64 -4.83
N GLY A 33 1.18 1.49 -5.11
CA GLY A 33 0.79 0.65 -6.25
C GLY A 33 -0.61 0.04 -6.12
N GLU A 34 -1.01 -0.39 -4.91
CA GLU A 34 -2.37 -0.85 -4.63
C GLU A 34 -3.39 0.29 -4.76
N PHE A 35 -3.03 1.48 -4.28
CA PHE A 35 -3.86 2.67 -4.36
C PHE A 35 -4.04 3.13 -5.81
N GLU A 36 -2.95 3.23 -6.58
CA GLU A 36 -3.01 3.57 -8.01
C GLU A 36 -3.86 2.57 -8.81
N ALA A 37 -3.80 1.28 -8.49
CA ALA A 37 -4.57 0.26 -9.20
C ALA A 37 -6.09 0.45 -9.03
N ALA A 38 -6.54 0.68 -7.80
CA ALA A 38 -7.94 0.99 -7.49
C ALA A 38 -8.08 1.54 -6.08
N HIS A 39 -8.78 2.67 -5.88
CA HIS A 39 -9.06 3.26 -4.57
C HIS A 39 -10.44 3.89 -4.52
N VAL A 40 -10.93 4.15 -3.31
CA VAL A 40 -12.19 4.89 -3.08
C VAL A 40 -11.99 6.34 -3.52
N ALA A 41 -12.94 6.88 -4.30
CA ALA A 41 -12.86 8.26 -4.75
C ALA A 41 -12.80 9.23 -3.56
N GLY A 42 -11.85 10.16 -3.59
CA GLY A 42 -11.60 11.11 -2.51
C GLY A 42 -10.75 10.58 -1.34
N ALA A 43 -10.26 9.35 -1.41
CA ALA A 43 -9.31 8.84 -0.42
C ALA A 43 -7.88 9.35 -0.68
N TYR A 44 -7.13 9.53 0.40
CA TYR A 44 -5.71 9.89 0.38
C TYR A 44 -4.86 8.67 0.68
N ASN A 45 -3.77 8.48 -0.08
CA ASN A 45 -2.85 7.37 0.19
C ASN A 45 -1.81 7.77 1.25
N VAL A 46 -1.84 7.07 2.37
CA VAL A 46 -0.87 7.21 3.47
C VAL A 46 -0.41 5.81 3.86
N PRO A 47 0.61 5.25 3.22
CA PRO A 47 1.09 3.90 3.53
C PRO A 47 1.32 3.69 5.03
N LEU A 48 0.99 2.48 5.52
CA LEU A 48 1.04 2.16 6.95
C LEU A 48 2.39 2.49 7.60
N ASP A 49 3.49 2.22 6.91
CA ASP A 49 4.84 2.48 7.45
C ASP A 49 5.08 3.99 7.60
N LEU A 50 4.73 4.79 6.58
CA LEU A 50 4.80 6.25 6.65
C LEU A 50 3.89 6.81 7.75
N LEU A 51 2.66 6.29 7.87
CA LEU A 51 1.73 6.70 8.92
C LEU A 51 2.29 6.43 10.32
N ARG A 52 2.92 5.27 10.54
CA ARG A 52 3.52 4.93 11.84
C ARG A 52 4.71 5.80 12.19
N GLU A 53 5.55 6.09 11.20
CA GLU A 53 6.75 6.92 11.37
C GLU A 53 6.36 8.35 11.71
N HIS A 54 5.35 8.91 11.05
CA HIS A 54 4.97 10.31 11.16
C HIS A 54 3.60 10.55 11.85
N ARG A 55 3.16 9.64 12.73
CA ARG A 55 1.84 9.69 13.37
C ARG A 55 1.59 10.97 14.18
N GLU A 56 2.62 11.52 14.83
CA GLU A 56 2.54 12.76 15.60
C GLU A 56 2.28 13.98 14.70
N GLU A 57 2.92 14.02 13.54
CA GLU A 57 2.72 15.11 12.58
C GLU A 57 1.37 15.01 11.90
N LEU A 58 0.96 13.81 11.47
CA LEU A 58 -0.34 13.55 10.86
C LEU A 58 -1.49 13.90 11.80
N ARG A 59 -1.34 13.71 13.12
CA ARG A 59 -2.33 14.09 14.12
C ARG A 59 -2.78 15.55 13.98
N HIS A 60 -1.88 16.46 13.69
CA HIS A 60 -2.19 17.90 13.57
C HIS A 60 -3.00 18.26 12.32
N HIS A 61 -3.23 17.29 11.42
CA HIS A 61 -3.93 17.48 10.15
C HIS A 61 -5.21 16.62 10.04
N LEU A 62 -5.58 15.92 11.12
CA LEU A 62 -6.70 14.98 11.15
C LEU A 62 -7.69 15.34 12.27
N ASP A 63 -8.29 16.53 12.20
CA ASP A 63 -9.22 17.05 13.22
C ASP A 63 -10.66 16.52 13.03
N GLU A 64 -10.94 15.82 11.93
CA GLU A 64 -12.27 15.33 11.52
C GLU A 64 -12.41 13.80 11.76
N ASP A 65 -13.62 13.28 11.49
CA ASP A 65 -13.84 11.83 11.43
C ASP A 65 -12.97 11.20 10.34
N VAL A 66 -12.18 10.20 10.72
CA VAL A 66 -11.24 9.52 9.81
C VAL A 66 -11.67 8.08 9.60
N VAL A 67 -11.76 7.66 8.33
CA VAL A 67 -11.95 6.26 7.94
C VAL A 67 -10.67 5.71 7.33
N LEU A 68 -10.13 4.68 7.98
CA LEU A 68 -8.93 3.98 7.56
C LEU A 68 -9.29 2.82 6.64
N ILE A 69 -8.66 2.77 5.48
CA ILE A 69 -8.95 1.81 4.42
C ILE A 69 -7.69 0.99 4.14
N CYS A 70 -7.84 -0.34 4.08
CA CYS A 70 -6.81 -1.21 3.51
C CYS A 70 -7.45 -2.31 2.67
N ARG A 71 -6.74 -3.38 2.37
CA ARG A 71 -7.29 -4.46 1.54
C ARG A 71 -8.45 -5.19 2.22
N SER A 72 -8.30 -5.58 3.51
CA SER A 72 -9.23 -6.46 4.24
C SER A 72 -9.51 -6.04 5.69
N GLY A 73 -9.02 -4.87 6.13
CA GLY A 73 -9.17 -4.37 7.51
C GLY A 73 -7.90 -4.49 8.36
N ALA A 74 -7.08 -5.52 8.21
CA ALA A 74 -5.95 -5.81 9.12
C ALA A 74 -4.91 -4.67 9.25
N ARG A 75 -4.44 -4.10 8.12
CA ARG A 75 -3.52 -2.95 8.14
C ARG A 75 -4.18 -1.68 8.67
N ALA A 76 -5.46 -1.49 8.37
CA ALA A 76 -6.23 -0.35 8.85
C ALA A 76 -6.41 -0.38 10.38
N SER A 77 -6.64 -1.56 10.98
CA SER A 77 -6.66 -1.71 12.44
C SER A 77 -5.31 -1.40 13.10
N GLN A 78 -4.19 -1.75 12.43
CA GLN A 78 -2.86 -1.38 12.92
C GLN A 78 -2.60 0.13 12.82
N ALA A 79 -3.11 0.79 11.78
CA ALA A 79 -3.04 2.24 11.63
C ALA A 79 -3.89 2.96 12.68
N GLU A 80 -5.10 2.44 12.94
CA GLU A 80 -5.99 2.95 13.97
C GLU A 80 -5.30 2.92 15.36
N GLN A 81 -4.71 1.79 15.74
CA GLN A 81 -3.96 1.66 17.00
C GLN A 81 -2.80 2.66 17.08
N ALA A 82 -2.05 2.86 15.99
CA ALA A 82 -0.94 3.80 15.95
C ALA A 82 -1.38 5.26 16.12
N LEU A 83 -2.52 5.64 15.51
CA LEU A 83 -3.09 6.99 15.61
C LEU A 83 -3.82 7.21 16.95
N ALA A 84 -4.52 6.21 17.46
CA ALA A 84 -5.16 6.26 18.78
C ALA A 84 -4.12 6.45 19.90
N ALA A 85 -2.94 5.84 19.76
CA ALA A 85 -1.85 6.00 20.72
C ALA A 85 -1.32 7.45 20.86
N VAL A 86 -1.50 8.27 19.80
CA VAL A 86 -1.16 9.71 19.83
C VAL A 86 -2.37 10.61 20.10
N GLY A 87 -3.51 10.01 20.52
CA GLY A 87 -4.68 10.73 21.02
C GLY A 87 -5.61 11.24 19.94
N LEU A 88 -5.62 10.65 18.75
CA LEU A 88 -6.68 10.89 17.76
C LEU A 88 -7.95 10.12 18.17
N PRO A 89 -9.08 10.83 18.42
CA PRO A 89 -10.33 10.17 18.79
C PRO A 89 -11.08 9.65 17.55
N ASN A 90 -11.89 9.85 16.95
CA ASN A 90 -12.79 9.63 15.81
C ASN A 90 -12.22 8.79 14.65
N LEU A 91 -11.55 7.69 15.00
CA LEU A 91 -11.00 6.77 14.02
C LEU A 91 -11.98 5.60 13.77
N LYS A 92 -12.22 5.29 12.50
CA LYS A 92 -13.02 4.13 12.08
C LYS A 92 -12.24 3.32 11.06
N VAL A 93 -12.46 2.02 11.05
CA VAL A 93 -11.89 1.10 10.07
C VAL A 93 -12.97 0.68 9.11
N LEU A 94 -12.71 0.74 7.80
CA LEU A 94 -13.61 0.16 6.81
C LEU A 94 -13.62 -1.37 6.96
N ASP A 95 -14.76 -1.90 7.40
CA ASP A 95 -14.92 -3.35 7.58
C ASP A 95 -14.77 -4.08 6.24
N GLY A 96 -13.97 -5.16 6.25
CA GLY A 96 -13.61 -5.90 5.03
C GLY A 96 -12.80 -5.09 4.01
N GLY A 97 -12.50 -3.81 4.25
CA GLY A 97 -11.65 -2.95 3.44
C GLY A 97 -12.09 -2.82 1.98
N MET A 98 -11.12 -2.67 1.08
CA MET A 98 -11.38 -2.56 -0.36
C MET A 98 -12.07 -3.78 -0.97
N LEU A 99 -11.92 -4.97 -0.37
CA LEU A 99 -12.63 -6.17 -0.84
C LEU A 99 -14.14 -6.02 -0.63
N ALA A 100 -14.56 -5.60 0.56
CA ALA A 100 -15.97 -5.35 0.85
C ALA A 100 -16.51 -4.16 0.03
N TRP A 101 -15.72 -3.08 -0.11
CA TRP A 101 -16.10 -1.94 -0.94
C TRP A 101 -16.39 -2.34 -2.39
N GLN A 102 -15.51 -3.13 -3.00
CA GLN A 102 -15.69 -3.60 -4.38
C GLN A 102 -16.85 -4.59 -4.52
N ALA A 103 -17.12 -5.41 -3.51
CA ALA A 103 -18.25 -6.34 -3.51
C ALA A 103 -19.62 -5.62 -3.55
N THR A 104 -19.71 -4.37 -3.07
CA THR A 104 -20.91 -3.55 -3.17
C THR A 104 -21.09 -2.85 -4.51
N ASN A 105 -20.21 -3.10 -5.50
CA ASN A 105 -20.15 -2.36 -6.76
C ASN A 105 -20.08 -0.84 -6.58
N ALA A 106 -19.51 -0.37 -5.46
CA ALA A 106 -19.32 1.03 -5.19
C ALA A 106 -18.27 1.63 -6.14
N PRO A 107 -18.36 2.94 -6.47
CA PRO A 107 -17.44 3.56 -7.40
C PRO A 107 -16.01 3.54 -6.89
N VAL A 108 -15.08 3.18 -7.76
CA VAL A 108 -13.64 3.20 -7.50
C VAL A 108 -12.93 3.97 -8.59
N ASN A 109 -11.98 4.81 -8.20
CA ASN A 109 -11.01 5.35 -9.12
C ASN A 109 -10.02 4.24 -9.50
N ARG A 110 -9.87 3.98 -10.79
CA ARG A 110 -8.95 2.97 -11.32
C ARG A 110 -7.86 3.65 -12.12
N GLY A 111 -6.63 3.42 -11.73
CA GLY A 111 -5.46 3.81 -12.50
C GLY A 111 -4.93 2.64 -13.36
N ARG A 112 -3.69 2.79 -13.83
CA ARG A 112 -3.01 1.70 -14.54
C ARG A 112 -2.47 0.70 -13.53
N PRO A 113 -2.93 -0.57 -13.54
CA PRO A 113 -2.37 -1.58 -12.64
C PRO A 113 -0.89 -1.79 -12.99
N ARG A 114 -0.02 -1.60 -12.02
CA ARG A 114 1.40 -1.93 -12.14
C ARG A 114 1.65 -3.29 -11.53
N TRP A 115 2.56 -4.02 -12.11
CA TRP A 115 2.98 -5.28 -11.53
C TRP A 115 3.76 -5.01 -10.24
N ASP A 116 3.44 -5.76 -9.19
CA ASP A 116 4.19 -5.71 -7.95
C ASP A 116 5.67 -5.99 -8.21
N LEU A 117 6.55 -5.27 -7.51
CA LEU A 117 7.99 -5.40 -7.67
C LEU A 117 8.45 -6.86 -7.47
N GLU A 118 7.84 -7.56 -6.51
CA GLU A 118 8.12 -8.98 -6.27
C GLU A 118 7.81 -9.85 -7.49
N ARG A 119 6.69 -9.60 -8.17
CA ARG A 119 6.31 -10.31 -9.41
C ARG A 119 7.32 -10.03 -10.53
N GLN A 120 7.80 -8.80 -10.63
CA GLN A 120 8.82 -8.42 -11.61
C GLN A 120 10.14 -9.13 -11.31
N VAL A 121 10.59 -9.15 -10.05
CA VAL A 121 11.80 -9.85 -9.62
C VAL A 121 11.71 -11.34 -9.95
N ARG A 122 10.59 -11.98 -9.64
CA ARG A 122 10.37 -13.41 -9.96
C ARG A 122 10.43 -13.68 -11.46
N LEU A 123 9.82 -12.81 -12.27
CA LEU A 123 9.85 -12.95 -13.73
C LEU A 123 11.29 -12.81 -14.25
N VAL A 124 11.98 -11.74 -13.89
CA VAL A 124 13.34 -11.47 -14.38
C VAL A 124 14.31 -12.56 -13.93
N ALA A 125 14.35 -12.87 -12.63
CA ALA A 125 15.24 -13.90 -12.10
C ALA A 125 14.92 -15.30 -12.71
N GLY A 126 13.65 -15.66 -12.77
CA GLY A 126 13.21 -16.93 -13.35
C GLY A 126 13.54 -17.05 -14.82
N SER A 127 13.37 -15.98 -15.60
CA SER A 127 13.71 -15.96 -17.02
C SER A 127 15.22 -16.13 -17.25
N ILE A 128 16.06 -15.46 -16.45
CA ILE A 128 17.52 -15.59 -16.58
C ILE A 128 17.96 -17.00 -16.20
N VAL A 129 17.44 -17.55 -15.12
CA VAL A 129 17.75 -18.94 -14.68
C VAL A 129 17.34 -19.93 -15.78
N LEU A 130 16.11 -19.80 -16.30
CA LEU A 130 15.63 -20.68 -17.37
C LEU A 130 16.51 -20.59 -18.61
N ALA A 131 16.81 -19.39 -19.08
CA ALA A 131 17.68 -19.17 -20.24
C ALA A 131 19.10 -19.72 -20.01
N ALA A 132 19.67 -19.55 -18.81
CA ALA A 132 20.99 -20.06 -18.47
C ALA A 132 21.01 -21.60 -18.41
N VAL A 133 19.98 -22.23 -17.86
CA VAL A 133 19.86 -23.70 -17.82
C VAL A 133 19.70 -24.26 -19.23
N VAL A 134 18.75 -23.74 -20.02
CA VAL A 134 18.54 -24.20 -21.39
C VAL A 134 19.79 -23.96 -22.25
N GLY A 135 20.39 -22.77 -22.19
CA GLY A 135 21.60 -22.43 -22.93
C GLY A 135 22.84 -23.24 -22.52
N SER A 136 22.86 -23.80 -21.31
CA SER A 136 23.95 -24.66 -20.85
C SER A 136 24.09 -25.96 -21.66
N ALA A 137 23.06 -26.34 -22.41
CA ALA A 137 23.12 -27.45 -23.35
C ALA A 137 24.12 -27.20 -24.49
N TRP A 138 24.32 -25.94 -24.89
CA TRP A 138 25.26 -25.51 -25.94
C TRP A 138 26.53 -24.90 -25.36
N VAL A 139 26.40 -24.17 -24.23
CA VAL A 139 27.53 -23.50 -23.56
C VAL A 139 27.58 -23.92 -22.09
N PRO A 140 28.39 -24.95 -21.75
CA PRO A 140 28.39 -25.57 -20.41
C PRO A 140 28.65 -24.59 -19.23
N GLY A 141 29.27 -23.42 -19.51
CA GLY A 141 29.53 -22.39 -18.50
C GLY A 141 28.28 -21.67 -17.99
N LEU A 142 27.18 -21.64 -18.75
CA LEU A 142 25.96 -20.92 -18.39
C LEU A 142 25.26 -21.46 -17.13
N LYS A 143 25.47 -22.73 -16.79
CA LYS A 143 24.97 -23.31 -15.52
C LYS A 143 25.42 -22.55 -14.28
N TRP A 144 26.61 -21.95 -14.32
CA TRP A 144 27.13 -21.17 -13.20
C TRP A 144 26.40 -19.83 -13.03
N VAL A 145 25.86 -19.27 -14.11
CA VAL A 145 25.01 -18.06 -14.03
C VAL A 145 23.71 -18.41 -13.30
N ALA A 146 23.09 -19.55 -13.63
CA ALA A 146 21.89 -20.01 -12.93
C ALA A 146 22.18 -20.24 -11.43
N GLY A 147 23.32 -20.88 -11.12
CA GLY A 147 23.76 -21.09 -9.74
C GLY A 147 23.99 -19.80 -8.97
N ALA A 148 24.64 -18.81 -9.58
CA ALA A 148 24.90 -17.51 -8.96
C ALA A 148 23.58 -16.76 -8.64
N ILE A 149 22.60 -16.79 -9.56
CA ILE A 149 21.29 -16.19 -9.33
C ILE A 149 20.54 -16.93 -8.21
N GLY A 150 20.55 -18.26 -8.21
CA GLY A 150 19.94 -19.05 -7.16
C GLY A 150 20.55 -18.75 -5.78
N ALA A 151 21.86 -18.69 -5.69
CA ALA A 151 22.56 -18.31 -4.46
C ALA A 151 22.20 -16.90 -4.01
N GLY A 152 22.17 -15.94 -4.93
CA GLY A 152 21.77 -14.56 -4.66
C GLY A 152 20.34 -14.45 -4.13
N LEU A 153 19.40 -15.22 -4.67
CA LEU A 153 18.01 -15.26 -4.20
C LEU A 153 17.91 -15.90 -2.80
N THR A 154 18.72 -16.92 -2.51
CA THR A 154 18.77 -17.54 -1.17
C THR A 154 19.29 -16.55 -0.14
N VAL A 155 20.38 -15.83 -0.45
CA VAL A 155 20.92 -14.78 0.43
C VAL A 155 19.89 -13.67 0.63
N ALA A 156 19.21 -13.23 -0.44
CA ALA A 156 18.18 -12.23 -0.38
C ALA A 156 17.03 -12.63 0.54
N ALA A 157 16.62 -13.90 0.52
CA ALA A 157 15.55 -14.42 1.38
C ALA A 157 15.96 -14.43 2.86
N VAL A 158 17.21 -14.81 3.16
CA VAL A 158 17.72 -14.88 4.54
C VAL A 158 18.00 -13.50 5.11
N SER A 159 18.57 -12.59 4.31
CA SER A 159 18.96 -11.23 4.74
C SER A 159 17.84 -10.20 4.64
N ASN A 160 16.69 -10.58 4.07
CA ASN A 160 15.59 -9.66 3.71
C ASN A 160 16.07 -8.48 2.82
N THR A 161 17.13 -8.68 2.04
CA THR A 161 17.73 -7.64 1.16
C THR A 161 17.85 -8.17 -0.26
N CYS A 162 17.08 -7.62 -1.19
CA CYS A 162 17.08 -8.05 -2.58
C CYS A 162 17.76 -7.01 -3.49
N ALA A 163 18.99 -7.29 -3.95
CA ALA A 163 19.72 -6.41 -4.86
C ALA A 163 18.98 -6.18 -6.19
N MET A 164 18.33 -7.22 -6.72
CA MET A 164 17.50 -7.11 -7.93
C MET A 164 16.26 -6.24 -7.70
N GLY A 165 15.61 -6.36 -6.54
CA GLY A 165 14.51 -5.49 -6.15
C GLY A 165 14.94 -4.02 -6.06
N MET A 166 16.09 -3.73 -5.46
CA MET A 166 16.66 -2.39 -5.41
C MET A 166 16.99 -1.83 -6.81
N LEU A 167 17.50 -2.67 -7.71
CA LEU A 167 17.77 -2.25 -9.10
C LEU A 167 16.47 -1.96 -9.85
N LEU A 168 15.49 -2.85 -9.77
CA LEU A 168 14.18 -2.69 -10.42
C LEU A 168 13.40 -1.48 -9.86
N SER A 169 13.53 -1.18 -8.56
CA SER A 169 12.87 -0.01 -7.95
C SER A 169 13.35 1.32 -8.53
N ARG A 170 14.57 1.36 -9.08
CA ARG A 170 15.14 2.57 -9.74
C ARG A 170 14.57 2.83 -11.13
N LEU A 171 13.91 1.84 -11.74
CA LEU A 171 13.32 2.02 -13.06
C LEU A 171 12.15 3.02 -13.01
N PRO A 172 11.98 3.87 -14.05
CA PRO A 172 10.88 4.84 -14.11
C PRO A 172 9.49 4.19 -13.95
N TYR A 173 9.34 2.96 -14.40
CA TYR A 173 8.11 2.17 -14.25
C TYR A 173 7.75 1.90 -12.77
N ASN A 174 8.75 1.71 -11.92
CA ASN A 174 8.59 1.38 -10.50
C ASN A 174 8.70 2.60 -9.58
N ARG A 175 9.13 3.75 -10.12
CA ARG A 175 9.00 5.03 -9.42
C ARG A 175 7.51 5.42 -9.43
N GLY A 176 6.73 4.83 -8.51
CA GLY A 176 5.40 5.33 -8.19
C GLY A 176 5.49 6.78 -7.70
N ALA A 177 4.36 7.49 -7.68
CA ALA A 177 4.30 8.75 -6.94
C ALA A 177 4.86 8.46 -5.54
N SER A 178 6.00 9.04 -5.20
CA SER A 178 6.55 8.92 -3.87
C SER A 178 5.50 9.51 -2.94
N CYS A 179 4.86 8.67 -2.12
CA CYS A 179 4.10 9.18 -0.99
C CYS A 179 5.13 9.73 -0.02
N ASP A 180 5.58 10.96 -0.30
CA ASP A 180 6.38 11.76 0.58
C ASP A 180 5.44 12.44 1.59
N LEU A 181 5.87 12.52 2.84
CA LEU A 181 5.08 13.13 3.90
C LEU A 181 4.61 14.55 3.52
N ASP A 182 5.50 15.35 2.93
CA ASP A 182 5.17 16.72 2.49
C ASP A 182 4.02 16.74 1.46
N THR A 183 4.00 15.77 0.56
CA THR A 183 2.91 15.61 -0.43
C THR A 183 1.61 15.23 0.26
N VAL A 184 1.65 14.30 1.22
CA VAL A 184 0.47 13.85 1.98
C VAL A 184 -0.07 15.00 2.83
N VAL A 185 0.79 15.68 3.59
CA VAL A 185 0.41 16.82 4.43
C VAL A 185 -0.14 17.96 3.58
N GLY A 186 0.47 18.24 2.42
CA GLY A 186 -0.04 19.23 1.46
C GLY A 186 -1.47 18.90 1.01
N GLN A 187 -1.72 17.65 0.61
CA GLN A 187 -3.05 17.19 0.21
C GLN A 187 -4.07 17.27 1.35
N LEU A 188 -3.70 16.91 2.58
CA LEU A 188 -4.57 16.98 3.74
C LEU A 188 -4.92 18.43 4.10
N ARG A 189 -3.96 19.37 4.01
CA ARG A 189 -4.18 20.81 4.25
C ARG A 189 -5.12 21.43 3.21
N ASP A 190 -4.91 21.11 1.93
CA ASP A 190 -5.74 21.66 0.84
C ASP A 190 -7.18 21.16 0.92
N ALA A 191 -7.39 19.96 1.44
CA ALA A 191 -8.72 19.42 1.69
C ALA A 191 -9.44 20.15 2.84
N GLY A 192 -8.76 20.43 3.95
CA GLY A 192 -9.33 21.19 5.07
C GLY A 192 -9.71 22.65 4.72
N ARG A 193 -9.20 23.20 3.61
CA ARG A 193 -9.59 24.54 3.11
C ARG A 193 -10.82 24.53 2.21
N ARG A 194 -11.25 23.35 1.75
CA ARG A 194 -12.39 23.21 0.82
C ARG A 194 -13.67 22.72 1.50
N ALA A 195 -13.59 22.33 2.75
CA ALA A 195 -14.69 21.96 3.62
C ALA A 195 -15.19 23.17 4.41
#